data_e60cd88426d885666b29e5a766cbe4c8
#
_entry.id   e60cd88426d885666b29e5a766cbe4c8
#
_cell.length_a   1.000
_cell.length_b   1.000
_cell.length_c   1.000
_cell.angle_alpha   90.00
_cell.angle_beta   90.00
_cell.angle_gamma   90.00
#
_symmetry.space_group_name_H-M   'P 1'
#
loop_
_entity.id
_entity.type
_entity.pdbx_description
1 polymer ?
#
loop_
_entity_poly.entity_id
_entity_poly.type
_entity_poly.pdbx_seq_one_letter_code
_entity_poly.pdbx_strand_id
1 'polypeptide(L)'
;MNFRIGQAVRIEVLGEGHVELDGTILQVGDKELMLNFPRSKALPFVRAGARAVLRAWDHLGMHQAKTRVTRMTKVPLPGVMVLTVPRTFQTIQKRNYFRLETSLVLRFWVGPAPGPENATMASRAITDDVSAGGVRFKTLQALTVGQLLFMVIDFPRGERSAAETLSFAARVVRVTSTTVEDEVQYTVSCQFDDVRDRDRDRMVKLLLDLQSKVR
;
A
#
# COMPACT_ATOMS: atom_id res chain seq x y z
N MET A 1 11.88 -11.86 12.70
CA MET A 1 11.91 -11.34 11.32
C MET A 1 13.29 -11.54 10.75
N ASN A 2 13.40 -12.10 9.55
CA ASN A 2 14.67 -12.22 8.85
C ASN A 2 14.70 -11.16 7.74
N PHE A 3 15.71 -10.31 7.77
CA PHE A 3 15.96 -9.35 6.71
C PHE A 3 16.45 -10.04 5.43
N ARG A 4 16.11 -9.46 4.27
CA ARG A 4 16.56 -9.95 2.96
C ARG A 4 17.21 -8.81 2.18
N ILE A 5 18.26 -9.11 1.44
CA ILE A 5 18.88 -8.17 0.49
C ILE A 5 17.83 -7.77 -0.54
N GLY A 6 17.78 -6.48 -0.90
CA GLY A 6 16.76 -5.92 -1.79
C GLY A 6 15.42 -5.59 -1.12
N GLN A 7 15.21 -5.98 0.15
CA GLN A 7 13.98 -5.67 0.87
C GLN A 7 13.82 -4.15 1.06
N ALA A 8 12.65 -3.62 0.69
CA ALA A 8 12.30 -2.23 0.96
C ALA A 8 12.11 -1.99 2.45
N VAL A 9 12.67 -0.89 2.94
CA VAL A 9 12.57 -0.47 4.34
C VAL A 9 12.37 1.03 4.41
N ARG A 10 11.82 1.49 5.53
CA ARG A 10 11.74 2.89 5.90
C ARG A 10 12.49 3.10 7.19
N ILE A 11 13.33 4.12 7.24
CA ILE A 11 14.02 4.52 8.45
C ILE A 11 13.57 5.91 8.87
N GLU A 12 13.27 6.06 10.15
CA GLU A 12 12.96 7.30 10.82
C GLU A 12 14.10 7.59 11.79
N VAL A 13 14.88 8.62 11.53
CA VAL A 13 15.96 9.07 12.42
C VAL A 13 15.38 10.05 13.41
N LEU A 14 15.59 9.75 14.71
CA LEU A 14 15.08 10.54 15.82
C LEU A 14 16.13 11.57 16.27
N GLY A 15 15.73 12.83 16.41
CA GLY A 15 16.61 13.93 16.85
C GLY A 15 16.18 15.28 16.30
N GLU A 16 17.06 16.27 16.34
CA GLU A 16 16.84 17.58 15.73
C GLU A 16 16.68 17.45 14.21
N GLY A 17 15.47 17.66 13.71
CA GLY A 17 15.12 17.46 12.32
C GLY A 17 14.70 16.01 12.04
N HIS A 18 13.47 15.67 12.41
CA HIS A 18 12.81 14.41 12.06
C HIS A 18 13.01 14.07 10.57
N VAL A 19 13.69 12.97 10.29
CA VAL A 19 14.05 12.54 8.95
C VAL A 19 13.48 11.15 8.69
N GLU A 20 12.65 11.06 7.69
CA GLU A 20 12.11 9.79 7.20
C GLU A 20 12.67 9.48 5.81
N LEU A 21 13.29 8.32 5.64
CA LEU A 21 13.96 7.88 4.42
C LEU A 21 13.47 6.51 4.01
N ASP A 22 13.11 6.36 2.74
CA ASP A 22 12.83 5.08 2.12
C ASP A 22 14.09 4.55 1.44
N GLY A 23 14.43 3.29 1.69
CA GLY A 23 15.62 2.65 1.17
C GLY A 23 15.45 1.16 0.97
N THR A 24 16.54 0.50 0.60
CA THR A 24 16.60 -0.95 0.42
C THR A 24 17.78 -1.53 1.20
N ILE A 25 17.64 -2.77 1.66
CA ILE A 25 18.72 -3.49 2.32
C ILE A 25 19.75 -3.94 1.29
N LEU A 26 21.00 -3.48 1.47
CA LEU A 26 22.15 -3.91 0.66
C LEU A 26 22.83 -5.15 1.22
N GLN A 27 22.99 -5.20 2.54
CA GLN A 27 23.70 -6.27 3.21
C GLN A 27 23.13 -6.50 4.60
N VAL A 28 23.10 -7.74 5.00
CA VAL A 28 22.72 -8.20 6.35
C VAL A 28 23.91 -8.91 6.95
N GLY A 29 24.47 -8.34 8.01
CA GLY A 29 25.52 -8.96 8.82
C GLY A 29 24.99 -9.32 10.21
N ASP A 30 25.83 -9.94 11.05
CA ASP A 30 25.44 -10.34 12.41
C ASP A 30 25.16 -9.15 13.33
N LYS A 31 25.89 -8.06 13.16
CA LYS A 31 25.81 -6.86 14.00
C LYS A 31 25.38 -5.60 13.27
N GLU A 32 25.52 -5.59 11.95
CA GLU A 32 25.27 -4.42 11.11
C GLU A 32 24.34 -4.73 9.95
N LEU A 33 23.47 -3.79 9.66
CA LEU A 33 22.55 -3.77 8.53
C LEU A 33 22.90 -2.59 7.64
N MET A 34 23.20 -2.83 6.38
CA MET A 34 23.55 -1.80 5.42
C MET A 34 22.36 -1.46 4.55
N LEU A 35 22.00 -0.19 4.49
CA LEU A 35 20.89 0.34 3.68
C LEU A 35 21.41 1.22 2.56
N ASN A 36 20.77 1.12 1.40
CA ASN A 36 20.97 1.99 0.26
C ASN A 36 19.76 2.91 0.08
N PHE A 37 20.02 4.16 -0.29
CA PHE A 37 19.00 5.17 -0.57
C PHE A 37 19.12 5.65 -2.01
N PRO A 38 18.01 5.72 -2.77
CA PRO A 38 18.03 6.17 -4.16
C PRO A 38 18.51 7.61 -4.28
N ARG A 39 19.11 7.93 -5.43
CA ARG A 39 19.78 9.19 -5.74
C ARG A 39 18.92 10.47 -5.67
N SER A 40 17.61 10.35 -5.56
CA SER A 40 16.68 11.46 -5.80
C SER A 40 16.52 12.46 -4.64
N LYS A 41 17.12 12.21 -3.47
CA LYS A 41 17.05 13.13 -2.33
C LYS A 41 18.42 13.31 -1.71
N ALA A 42 18.83 14.56 -1.52
CA ALA A 42 19.97 14.87 -0.67
C ALA A 42 19.73 14.27 0.71
N LEU A 43 20.58 13.33 1.12
CA LEU A 43 20.48 12.74 2.44
C LEU A 43 20.85 13.80 3.49
N PRO A 44 20.00 14.05 4.48
CA PRO A 44 20.32 14.94 5.56
C PRO A 44 21.52 14.40 6.34
N PHE A 45 22.23 15.30 7.02
CA PHE A 45 23.33 14.89 7.88
C PHE A 45 22.81 14.11 9.07
N VAL A 46 23.15 12.82 9.14
CA VAL A 46 22.83 11.95 10.29
C VAL A 46 24.13 11.60 11.01
N ARG A 47 24.20 11.90 12.29
CA ARG A 47 25.39 11.59 13.12
C ARG A 47 25.42 10.10 13.48
N ALA A 48 26.62 9.51 13.53
CA ALA A 48 26.82 8.22 14.15
C ALA A 48 26.31 8.23 15.62
N GLY A 49 25.70 7.14 16.06
CA GLY A 49 25.04 7.05 17.37
C GLY A 49 23.59 7.52 17.39
N ALA A 50 23.09 8.18 16.35
CA ALA A 50 21.69 8.63 16.28
C ALA A 50 20.73 7.47 16.46
N ARG A 51 19.68 7.68 17.26
CA ARG A 51 18.59 6.71 17.43
C ARG A 51 17.72 6.71 16.19
N ALA A 52 17.29 5.54 15.78
CA ALA A 52 16.41 5.39 14.62
C ALA A 52 15.35 4.32 14.87
N VAL A 53 14.27 4.41 14.11
CA VAL A 53 13.24 3.39 14.00
C VAL A 53 13.27 2.82 12.60
N LEU A 54 13.54 1.54 12.48
CA LEU A 54 13.51 0.81 11.22
C LEU A 54 12.15 0.16 11.06
N ARG A 55 11.50 0.38 9.91
CA ARG A 55 10.24 -0.26 9.53
C ARG A 55 10.47 -1.10 8.28
N ALA A 56 10.01 -2.33 8.32
CA ALA A 56 10.03 -3.26 7.20
C ALA A 56 8.67 -3.94 7.07
N TRP A 57 8.35 -4.43 5.88
CA TRP A 57 7.06 -5.07 5.59
C TRP A 57 7.28 -6.47 5.09
N ASP A 58 6.40 -7.37 5.48
CA ASP A 58 6.25 -8.71 4.92
C ASP A 58 4.76 -9.10 4.84
N HIS A 59 4.47 -10.37 4.56
CA HIS A 59 3.11 -10.90 4.46
C HIS A 59 2.32 -10.85 5.78
N LEU A 60 3.02 -10.78 6.93
CA LEU A 60 2.41 -10.69 8.25
C LEU A 60 2.08 -9.24 8.65
N GLY A 61 2.65 -8.24 7.96
CA GLY A 61 2.38 -6.85 8.23
C GLY A 61 3.62 -5.96 8.28
N MET A 62 3.53 -4.87 9.05
CA MET A 62 4.64 -3.96 9.28
C MET A 62 5.37 -4.36 10.57
N HIS A 63 6.67 -4.53 10.45
CA HIS A 63 7.57 -4.76 11.58
C HIS A 63 8.36 -3.49 11.87
N GLN A 64 8.41 -3.11 13.12
CA GLN A 64 9.13 -1.92 13.58
C GLN A 64 10.17 -2.32 14.64
N ALA A 65 11.35 -1.75 14.54
CA ALA A 65 12.39 -1.97 15.52
C ALA A 65 13.18 -0.69 15.82
N LYS A 66 13.59 -0.51 17.07
CA LYS A 66 14.52 0.55 17.45
C LYS A 66 15.94 0.11 17.10
N THR A 67 16.70 1.01 16.52
CA THR A 67 18.09 0.79 16.12
C THR A 67 18.93 2.05 16.32
N ARG A 68 20.22 1.99 15.97
CA ARG A 68 21.13 3.14 15.96
C ARG A 68 21.89 3.20 14.65
N VAL A 69 22.14 4.39 14.16
CA VAL A 69 23.02 4.63 13.05
C VAL A 69 24.46 4.45 13.53
N THR A 70 25.21 3.50 12.96
CA THR A 70 26.63 3.29 13.28
C THR A 70 27.51 4.17 12.40
N ARG A 71 27.18 4.30 11.13
CA ARG A 71 27.85 5.20 10.20
C ARG A 71 26.96 5.55 9.02
N MET A 72 27.28 6.67 8.39
CA MET A 72 26.70 7.12 7.15
C MET A 72 27.80 7.57 6.21
N THR A 73 27.83 7.04 4.99
CA THR A 73 28.79 7.49 3.99
C THR A 73 28.20 8.66 3.23
N LYS A 74 28.94 9.80 3.22
CA LYS A 74 28.63 11.00 2.46
C LYS A 74 29.17 10.93 1.03
N VAL A 75 29.21 9.78 0.41
CA VAL A 75 29.77 9.68 -0.94
C VAL A 75 28.72 10.16 -1.96
N PRO A 76 29.13 10.74 -3.09
CA PRO A 76 28.19 11.08 -4.16
C PRO A 76 27.46 9.83 -4.58
N LEU A 77 26.25 9.73 -4.16
CA LEU A 77 25.14 8.82 -4.44
C LEU A 77 25.47 7.48 -5.15
N PRO A 78 24.88 6.37 -4.68
CA PRO A 78 23.81 6.26 -3.68
C PRO A 78 24.32 6.38 -2.25
N GLY A 79 23.54 7.06 -1.39
CA GLY A 79 23.88 7.19 0.03
C GLY A 79 23.73 5.84 0.74
N VAL A 80 24.72 5.48 1.56
CA VAL A 80 24.70 4.24 2.34
C VAL A 80 24.65 4.60 3.82
N MET A 81 23.71 4.00 4.54
CA MET A 81 23.61 4.07 5.99
C MET A 81 23.80 2.69 6.60
N VAL A 82 24.60 2.61 7.63
CA VAL A 82 24.81 1.39 8.39
C VAL A 82 24.14 1.53 9.75
N LEU A 83 23.34 0.53 10.09
CA LEU A 83 22.58 0.46 11.33
C LEU A 83 23.04 -0.73 12.16
N THR A 84 22.89 -0.66 13.47
CA THR A 84 22.95 -1.84 14.32
C THR A 84 21.79 -2.77 13.98
N VAL A 85 22.02 -4.08 13.82
CA VAL A 85 20.93 -5.05 13.61
C VAL A 85 20.01 -5.05 14.83
N PRO A 86 18.71 -4.79 14.66
CA PRO A 86 17.77 -4.83 15.78
C PRO A 86 17.62 -6.26 16.32
N ARG A 87 17.61 -6.40 17.63
CA ARG A 87 17.41 -7.70 18.30
C ARG A 87 15.94 -8.05 18.49
N THR A 88 15.09 -7.04 18.60
CA THR A 88 13.66 -7.20 18.88
C THR A 88 12.84 -6.41 17.88
N PHE A 89 11.74 -7.00 17.45
CA PHE A 89 10.76 -6.39 16.52
C PHE A 89 9.41 -6.36 17.18
N GLN A 90 8.70 -5.27 16.94
CA GLN A 90 7.29 -5.14 17.23
C GLN A 90 6.52 -5.26 15.90
N THR A 91 5.65 -6.25 15.80
CA THR A 91 4.73 -6.35 14.67
C THR A 91 3.57 -5.39 14.89
N ILE A 92 3.33 -4.51 13.94
CA ILE A 92 2.23 -3.55 13.96
C ILE A 92 1.25 -3.95 12.88
N GLN A 93 0.15 -4.55 13.28
CA GLN A 93 -0.96 -4.82 12.37
C GLN A 93 -1.81 -3.56 12.26
N LYS A 94 -1.61 -2.80 11.17
CA LYS A 94 -2.37 -1.58 10.88
C LYS A 94 -3.65 -1.85 10.08
N ARG A 95 -3.82 -3.07 9.57
CA ARG A 95 -4.95 -3.43 8.71
C ARG A 95 -5.98 -4.21 9.50
N ASN A 96 -7.17 -3.69 9.55
CA ASN A 96 -8.30 -4.37 10.18
C ASN A 96 -8.86 -5.49 9.30
N TYR A 97 -8.60 -5.44 7.99
CA TYR A 97 -9.13 -6.38 7.02
C TYR A 97 -8.02 -6.98 6.16
N PHE A 98 -8.16 -8.26 5.87
CA PHE A 98 -7.38 -8.97 4.87
C PHE A 98 -7.56 -8.31 3.50
N ARG A 99 -6.48 -8.26 2.70
CA ARG A 99 -6.50 -7.78 1.32
C ARG A 99 -6.14 -8.90 0.39
N LEU A 100 -6.93 -9.07 -0.64
CA LEU A 100 -6.68 -10.01 -1.71
C LEU A 100 -6.21 -9.22 -2.95
N GLU A 101 -5.02 -9.55 -3.46
CA GLU A 101 -4.58 -9.10 -4.78
C GLU A 101 -5.41 -9.85 -5.81
N THR A 102 -6.26 -9.12 -6.53
CA THR A 102 -7.20 -9.71 -7.48
C THR A 102 -7.69 -8.68 -8.49
N SER A 103 -7.87 -9.13 -9.72
CA SER A 103 -8.32 -8.32 -10.85
C SER A 103 -9.82 -8.49 -11.03
N LEU A 104 -10.61 -7.65 -10.36
CA LEU A 104 -12.07 -7.61 -10.48
C LEU A 104 -12.49 -6.41 -11.33
N VAL A 105 -13.61 -6.58 -12.04
CA VAL A 105 -14.23 -5.46 -12.77
C VAL A 105 -14.83 -4.48 -11.76
N LEU A 106 -14.43 -3.23 -11.86
CA LEU A 106 -14.88 -2.11 -11.04
C LEU A 106 -15.54 -1.06 -11.96
N ARG A 107 -16.73 -0.65 -11.60
CA ARG A 107 -17.40 0.54 -12.16
C ARG A 107 -17.49 1.59 -11.08
N PHE A 108 -17.24 2.86 -11.42
CA PHE A 108 -17.33 3.93 -10.44
C PHE A 108 -17.86 5.23 -11.08
N TRP A 109 -18.44 6.06 -10.22
CA TRP A 109 -18.93 7.41 -10.51
C TRP A 109 -18.34 8.37 -9.49
N VAL A 110 -18.06 9.57 -9.93
CA VAL A 110 -17.66 10.65 -9.03
C VAL A 110 -18.92 11.21 -8.35
N GLY A 111 -18.93 11.22 -7.03
CA GLY A 111 -20.07 11.69 -6.23
C GLY A 111 -20.94 10.57 -5.65
N PRO A 112 -22.20 10.85 -5.33
CA PRO A 112 -23.13 9.88 -4.77
C PRO A 112 -23.58 8.83 -5.80
N ALA A 113 -24.39 7.86 -5.35
CA ALA A 113 -24.99 6.87 -6.24
C ALA A 113 -25.71 7.55 -7.42
N PRO A 114 -25.43 7.10 -8.68
CA PRO A 114 -26.04 7.71 -9.85
C PRO A 114 -27.55 7.46 -9.87
N GLY A 115 -28.31 8.42 -10.34
CA GLY A 115 -29.67 8.21 -10.74
C GLY A 115 -29.75 7.35 -12.02
N PRO A 116 -30.96 6.86 -12.40
CA PRO A 116 -31.14 6.03 -13.57
C PRO A 116 -30.59 6.63 -14.88
N GLU A 117 -30.66 7.95 -15.00
CA GLU A 117 -30.18 8.72 -16.17
C GLU A 117 -28.66 8.71 -16.32
N ASN A 118 -27.92 8.58 -15.22
CA ASN A 118 -26.46 8.60 -15.18
C ASN A 118 -25.83 7.20 -15.01
N ALA A 119 -26.63 6.15 -14.89
CA ALA A 119 -26.16 4.80 -14.64
C ALA A 119 -25.19 4.28 -15.72
N THR A 120 -25.36 4.74 -16.97
CA THR A 120 -24.51 4.36 -18.11
C THR A 120 -23.18 5.11 -18.18
N MET A 121 -23.01 6.20 -17.42
CA MET A 121 -21.81 7.06 -17.43
C MET A 121 -20.71 6.58 -16.46
N ALA A 122 -20.70 5.31 -16.14
CA ALA A 122 -19.67 4.73 -15.25
C ALA A 122 -18.29 4.74 -15.89
N SER A 123 -17.29 5.19 -15.17
CA SER A 123 -15.90 4.87 -15.46
C SER A 123 -15.63 3.41 -15.11
N ARG A 124 -14.83 2.72 -15.92
CA ARG A 124 -14.45 1.32 -15.70
C ARG A 124 -12.99 1.22 -15.31
N ALA A 125 -12.69 0.31 -14.40
CA ALA A 125 -11.35 0.01 -13.95
C ALA A 125 -11.23 -1.48 -13.59
N ILE A 126 -9.98 -1.91 -13.40
CA ILE A 126 -9.66 -3.23 -12.86
C ILE A 126 -8.97 -3.02 -11.52
N THR A 127 -9.35 -3.81 -10.53
CA THR A 127 -8.75 -3.73 -9.20
C THR A 127 -7.35 -4.32 -9.18
N ASP A 128 -6.46 -3.76 -8.36
CA ASP A 128 -5.17 -4.35 -7.98
C ASP A 128 -5.32 -5.18 -6.70
N ASP A 129 -6.03 -4.64 -5.71
CA ASP A 129 -6.38 -5.36 -4.49
C ASP A 129 -7.73 -4.89 -3.92
N VAL A 130 -8.41 -5.80 -3.21
CA VAL A 130 -9.70 -5.55 -2.55
C VAL A 130 -9.67 -6.09 -1.12
N SER A 131 -10.34 -5.41 -0.22
CA SER A 131 -10.57 -5.82 1.17
C SER A 131 -11.96 -5.38 1.63
N ALA A 132 -12.41 -5.87 2.79
CA ALA A 132 -13.68 -5.41 3.37
C ALA A 132 -13.67 -3.92 3.82
N GLY A 133 -12.53 -3.25 3.77
CA GLY A 133 -12.40 -1.84 4.11
C GLY A 133 -12.11 -0.91 2.94
N GLY A 134 -11.86 -1.44 1.73
CA GLY A 134 -11.53 -0.59 0.58
C GLY A 134 -10.94 -1.35 -0.61
N VAL A 135 -10.61 -0.60 -1.64
CA VAL A 135 -10.12 -1.12 -2.92
C VAL A 135 -8.98 -0.26 -3.45
N ARG A 136 -8.05 -0.88 -4.15
CA ARG A 136 -7.03 -0.22 -4.97
C ARG A 136 -7.23 -0.61 -6.43
N PHE A 137 -7.15 0.36 -7.33
CA PHE A 137 -7.36 0.16 -8.76
C PHE A 137 -6.56 1.16 -9.60
N LYS A 138 -6.45 0.88 -10.90
CA LYS A 138 -5.82 1.77 -11.87
C LYS A 138 -6.85 2.40 -12.78
N THR A 139 -6.64 3.68 -13.14
CA THR A 139 -7.52 4.43 -14.03
C THR A 139 -6.74 5.52 -14.77
N LEU A 140 -7.23 5.93 -15.93
CA LEU A 140 -6.73 7.12 -16.66
C LEU A 140 -7.40 8.40 -16.15
N GLN A 141 -8.50 8.29 -15.41
CA GLN A 141 -9.20 9.44 -14.86
C GLN A 141 -8.42 10.01 -13.67
N ALA A 142 -8.10 11.30 -13.73
CA ALA A 142 -7.53 12.01 -12.59
C ALA A 142 -8.56 12.13 -11.46
N LEU A 143 -8.20 11.59 -10.30
CA LEU A 143 -8.99 11.67 -9.06
C LEU A 143 -8.17 12.38 -7.99
N THR A 144 -8.85 12.98 -7.00
CA THR A 144 -8.20 13.71 -5.91
C THR A 144 -8.47 13.05 -4.55
N VAL A 145 -7.49 13.16 -3.64
CA VAL A 145 -7.67 12.68 -2.26
C VAL A 145 -8.83 13.41 -1.59
N GLY A 146 -9.68 12.67 -0.89
CA GLY A 146 -10.91 13.18 -0.27
C GLY A 146 -12.15 13.09 -1.15
N GLN A 147 -12.00 12.86 -2.46
CA GLN A 147 -13.12 12.75 -3.41
C GLN A 147 -14.01 11.55 -3.08
N LEU A 148 -15.32 11.79 -3.12
CA LEU A 148 -16.32 10.73 -2.95
C LEU A 148 -16.58 10.05 -4.29
N LEU A 149 -16.67 8.73 -4.23
CA LEU A 149 -17.01 7.86 -5.36
C LEU A 149 -18.16 6.94 -4.94
N PHE A 150 -19.05 6.65 -5.86
CA PHE A 150 -19.90 5.47 -5.77
C PHE A 150 -19.29 4.36 -6.61
N MET A 151 -19.16 3.17 -6.06
CA MET A 151 -18.47 2.05 -6.68
C MET A 151 -19.33 0.80 -6.74
N VAL A 152 -19.14 0.04 -7.81
CA VAL A 152 -19.81 -1.26 -8.03
C VAL A 152 -18.72 -2.25 -8.44
N ILE A 153 -18.56 -3.33 -7.66
CA ILE A 153 -17.57 -4.38 -7.87
C ILE A 153 -18.30 -5.68 -8.23
N ASP A 154 -17.88 -6.31 -9.32
CA ASP A 154 -18.44 -7.57 -9.78
C ASP A 154 -17.54 -8.74 -9.32
N PHE A 155 -18.07 -9.62 -8.47
CA PHE A 155 -17.38 -10.80 -7.96
C PHE A 155 -17.79 -12.02 -8.78
N PRO A 156 -16.87 -12.72 -9.47
CA PRO A 156 -17.20 -13.89 -10.25
C PRO A 156 -17.65 -15.04 -9.36
N ARG A 157 -18.82 -15.58 -9.63
CA ARG A 157 -19.27 -16.86 -9.10
C ARG A 157 -19.04 -17.92 -10.17
N GLY A 158 -18.59 -19.09 -9.90
CA GLY A 158 -18.27 -20.16 -10.86
C GLY A 158 -19.03 -20.13 -12.21
N GLU A 159 -18.62 -20.90 -13.17
CA GLU A 159 -19.02 -20.82 -14.59
C GLU A 159 -20.53 -20.82 -14.88
N ARG A 160 -21.37 -21.28 -13.93
CA ARG A 160 -22.83 -21.42 -14.10
C ARG A 160 -23.65 -20.42 -13.29
N SER A 161 -23.02 -19.47 -12.61
CA SER A 161 -23.72 -18.50 -11.74
C SER A 161 -23.42 -17.08 -12.19
N ALA A 162 -24.43 -16.22 -12.18
CA ALA A 162 -24.24 -14.80 -12.42
C ALA A 162 -23.26 -14.20 -11.39
N ALA A 163 -22.43 -13.24 -11.82
CA ALA A 163 -21.53 -12.52 -10.92
C ALA A 163 -22.33 -11.89 -9.78
N GLU A 164 -21.75 -11.91 -8.60
CA GLU A 164 -22.31 -11.20 -7.46
C GLU A 164 -21.80 -9.78 -7.45
N THR A 165 -22.70 -8.82 -7.45
CA THR A 165 -22.37 -7.40 -7.50
C THR A 165 -22.56 -6.77 -6.13
N LEU A 166 -21.55 -6.05 -5.63
CA LEU A 166 -21.64 -5.25 -4.43
C LEU A 166 -21.38 -3.77 -4.75
N SER A 167 -22.12 -2.89 -4.10
CA SER A 167 -21.99 -1.44 -4.28
C SER A 167 -21.64 -0.73 -2.97
N PHE A 168 -20.78 0.30 -3.07
CA PHE A 168 -20.24 1.02 -1.93
C PHE A 168 -20.11 2.51 -2.24
N ALA A 169 -20.39 3.33 -1.24
CA ALA A 169 -19.82 4.66 -1.19
C ALA A 169 -18.36 4.55 -0.74
N ALA A 170 -17.47 5.32 -1.34
CA ALA A 170 -16.04 5.24 -1.05
C ALA A 170 -15.38 6.62 -1.12
N ARG A 171 -14.32 6.80 -0.35
CA ARG A 171 -13.51 8.01 -0.35
C ARG A 171 -12.10 7.70 -0.84
N VAL A 172 -11.60 8.51 -1.76
CA VAL A 172 -10.21 8.44 -2.22
C VAL A 172 -9.27 8.82 -1.06
N VAL A 173 -8.40 7.89 -0.65
CA VAL A 173 -7.43 8.12 0.44
C VAL A 173 -5.99 8.26 -0.05
N ARG A 174 -5.72 7.82 -1.28
CA ARG A 174 -4.39 7.94 -1.89
C ARG A 174 -4.49 7.92 -3.41
N VAL A 175 -3.70 8.76 -4.06
CA VAL A 175 -3.49 8.77 -5.51
C VAL A 175 -1.99 8.81 -5.77
N THR A 176 -1.51 7.97 -6.67
CA THR A 176 -0.15 8.04 -7.22
C THR A 176 -0.26 7.96 -8.74
N SER A 177 0.59 8.69 -9.47
CA SER A 177 0.63 8.67 -10.93
C SER A 177 1.93 8.04 -11.42
N THR A 178 1.83 7.36 -12.55
CA THR A 178 2.97 6.82 -13.30
C THR A 178 2.71 7.09 -14.77
N THR A 179 3.74 7.52 -15.49
CA THR A 179 3.65 7.67 -16.95
C THR A 179 4.06 6.35 -17.60
N VAL A 180 3.20 5.81 -18.43
CA VAL A 180 3.43 4.59 -19.22
C VAL A 180 3.10 4.92 -20.67
N GLU A 181 4.06 4.77 -21.57
CA GLU A 181 3.88 5.04 -23.02
C GLU A 181 3.22 6.40 -23.31
N ASP A 182 3.72 7.47 -22.63
CA ASP A 182 3.24 8.85 -22.72
C ASP A 182 1.83 9.11 -22.14
N GLU A 183 1.14 8.09 -21.62
CA GLU A 183 -0.12 8.25 -20.91
C GLU A 183 0.07 8.28 -19.38
N VAL A 184 -0.65 9.17 -18.70
CA VAL A 184 -0.64 9.24 -17.24
C VAL A 184 -1.66 8.26 -16.69
N GLN A 185 -1.18 7.22 -16.04
CA GLN A 185 -2.00 6.25 -15.32
C GLN A 185 -1.99 6.57 -13.82
N TYR A 186 -3.17 6.60 -13.21
CA TYR A 186 -3.34 6.82 -11.78
C TYR A 186 -3.61 5.49 -11.06
N THR A 187 -2.87 5.24 -10.00
CA THR A 187 -3.20 4.18 -9.03
C THR A 187 -3.91 4.84 -7.85
N VAL A 188 -5.15 4.47 -7.65
CA VAL A 188 -6.07 5.05 -6.68
C VAL A 188 -6.37 4.05 -5.59
N SER A 189 -6.28 4.47 -4.32
CA SER A 189 -6.74 3.69 -3.18
C SER A 189 -7.94 4.39 -2.55
N CYS A 190 -9.00 3.64 -2.35
CA CYS A 190 -10.23 4.12 -1.74
C CYS A 190 -10.54 3.34 -0.46
N GLN A 191 -11.07 4.03 0.51
CA GLN A 191 -11.69 3.46 1.70
C GLN A 191 -13.20 3.47 1.49
N PHE A 192 -13.86 2.36 1.79
CA PHE A 192 -15.33 2.31 1.77
C PHE A 192 -15.88 3.07 2.97
N ASP A 193 -16.86 3.93 2.71
CA ASP A 193 -17.57 4.69 3.72
C ASP A 193 -18.85 3.93 4.11
N ASP A 194 -19.15 3.90 5.41
CA ASP A 194 -20.41 3.43 6.01
C ASP A 194 -20.91 2.06 5.51
N VAL A 195 -19.99 1.09 5.42
CA VAL A 195 -20.34 -0.28 5.02
C VAL A 195 -21.06 -1.00 6.17
N ARG A 196 -22.29 -1.45 5.93
CA ARG A 196 -23.04 -2.26 6.89
C ARG A 196 -22.31 -3.57 7.17
N ASP A 197 -22.33 -4.05 8.40
CA ASP A 197 -21.62 -5.27 8.82
C ASP A 197 -21.99 -6.47 7.93
N ARG A 198 -23.26 -6.62 7.58
CA ARG A 198 -23.73 -7.69 6.67
C ARG A 198 -23.03 -7.64 5.30
N ASP A 199 -22.84 -6.45 4.71
CA ASP A 199 -22.20 -6.30 3.40
C ASP A 199 -20.70 -6.52 3.52
N ARG A 200 -20.12 -6.17 4.66
CA ARG A 200 -18.72 -6.42 5.02
C ARG A 200 -18.43 -7.92 5.16
N ASP A 201 -19.27 -8.64 5.90
CA ASP A 201 -19.13 -10.10 6.08
C ASP A 201 -19.30 -10.83 4.74
N ARG A 202 -20.24 -10.37 3.92
CA ARG A 202 -20.46 -10.91 2.58
C ARG A 202 -19.23 -10.71 1.69
N MET A 203 -18.60 -9.53 1.73
CA MET A 203 -17.36 -9.25 1.00
C MET A 203 -16.21 -10.13 1.48
N VAL A 204 -16.02 -10.30 2.81
CA VAL A 204 -14.99 -11.19 3.36
C VAL A 204 -15.18 -12.61 2.83
N LYS A 205 -16.40 -13.13 2.83
CA LYS A 205 -16.71 -14.46 2.30
C LYS A 205 -16.37 -14.59 0.81
N LEU A 206 -16.76 -13.61 -0.01
CA LEU A 206 -16.45 -13.62 -1.44
C LEU A 206 -14.95 -13.56 -1.72
N LEU A 207 -14.19 -12.78 -0.95
CA LEU A 207 -12.74 -12.71 -1.07
C LEU A 207 -12.05 -14.01 -0.67
N LEU A 208 -12.52 -14.69 0.38
CA LEU A 208 -12.00 -16.00 0.78
C LEU A 208 -12.33 -17.08 -0.27
N ASP A 209 -13.53 -17.06 -0.85
CA ASP A 209 -13.91 -17.97 -1.93
C ASP A 209 -13.06 -17.78 -3.19
N LEU A 210 -12.71 -16.51 -3.53
CA LEU A 210 -11.78 -16.21 -4.62
C LEU A 210 -10.36 -16.70 -4.32
N GLN A 211 -9.86 -16.48 -3.11
CA GLN A 211 -8.53 -16.93 -2.68
C GLN A 211 -8.38 -18.44 -2.77
N SER A 212 -9.43 -19.20 -2.44
CA SER A 212 -9.41 -20.67 -2.49
C SER A 212 -9.32 -21.23 -3.91
N LYS A 213 -9.76 -20.47 -4.93
CA LYS A 213 -9.74 -20.87 -6.34
C LYS A 213 -8.40 -20.59 -7.04
N VAL A 214 -7.55 -19.75 -6.47
CA VAL A 214 -6.24 -19.36 -7.02
C VAL A 214 -5.12 -20.29 -6.54
N ARG A 215 -5.39 -21.17 -5.60
CA ARG A 215 -4.49 -22.24 -5.15
C ARG A 215 -4.73 -23.53 -5.91
#